data_48298ff5b53b710963c186dbaea4788b
#
_entry.id   48298ff5b53b710963c186dbaea4788b
#
_cell.length_a   1.000
_cell.length_b   1.000
_cell.length_c   1.000
_cell.angle_alpha   90.00
_cell.angle_beta   90.00
_cell.angle_gamma   90.00
#
_symmetry.space_group_name_H-M   'P 1'
#
loop_
_entity.id
_entity.type
_entity.pdbx_description
1 polymer ?
#
loop_
_entity_poly.entity_id
_entity_poly.type
_entity_poly.pdbx_seq_one_letter_code
_entity_poly.pdbx_strand_id
1 'polypeptide(L)' 'MGIRNLGSLEVFVALADTQSFTEAAKRMGMTTSAASQALKALEKELAVALISRKSRPVMLTGAGRNLLDGARALLRAARE' A
#
# COMPACT_ATOMS: atom_id res chain seq x y z
N MET A 1 -6.69 17.72 -2.64
CA MET A 1 -5.71 16.93 -3.35
C MET A 1 -5.87 15.48 -2.94
N GLY A 2 -5.80 14.62 -3.82
CA GLY A 2 -5.97 13.23 -3.52
C GLY A 2 -4.78 12.39 -3.92
N ILE A 3 -4.94 11.11 -3.81
CA ILE A 3 -3.96 10.14 -4.24
C ILE A 3 -4.07 10.03 -5.76
N ARG A 4 -2.97 10.27 -6.45
CA ARG A 4 -2.97 10.29 -7.91
C ARG A 4 -2.92 8.90 -8.53
N ASN A 5 -2.37 7.95 -7.79
CA ASN A 5 -2.10 6.62 -8.35
C ASN A 5 -2.83 5.56 -7.53
N LEU A 6 -3.97 5.13 -8.07
CA LEU A 6 -4.75 4.09 -7.41
C LEU A 6 -4.00 2.76 -7.39
N GLY A 7 -3.09 2.53 -8.34
CA GLY A 7 -2.26 1.33 -8.33
C GLY A 7 -1.38 1.25 -7.09
N SER A 8 -0.78 2.37 -6.68
CA SER A 8 0.01 2.41 -5.45
C SER A 8 -0.86 2.14 -4.23
N LEU A 9 -2.08 2.66 -4.24
CA LEU A 9 -3.01 2.42 -3.14
C LEU A 9 -3.40 0.94 -3.06
N GLU A 10 -3.59 0.30 -4.22
CA GLU A 10 -3.87 -1.13 -4.26
C GLU A 10 -2.71 -1.95 -3.71
N VAL A 11 -1.48 -1.56 -4.04
CA VAL A 11 -0.29 -2.22 -3.48
C VAL A 11 -0.30 -2.10 -1.95
N PHE A 12 -0.61 -0.92 -1.44
CA PHE A 12 -0.68 -0.71 0.00
C PHE A 12 -1.70 -1.64 0.66
N VAL A 13 -2.90 -1.75 0.09
CA VAL A 13 -3.93 -2.63 0.64
C VAL A 13 -3.49 -4.08 0.56
N ALA A 14 -2.87 -4.49 -0.55
CA ALA A 14 -2.35 -5.85 -0.69
C ALA A 14 -1.28 -6.15 0.35
N LEU A 15 -0.41 -5.16 0.65
CA LEU A 15 0.59 -5.32 1.71
C LEU A 15 -0.05 -5.47 3.08
N ALA A 16 -1.10 -4.71 3.35
CA ALA A 16 -1.83 -4.82 4.61
C ALA A 16 -2.44 -6.21 4.77
N ASP A 17 -2.98 -6.75 3.68
CA ASP A 17 -3.63 -8.05 3.70
C ASP A 17 -2.66 -9.22 3.79
N THR A 18 -1.53 -9.13 3.08
CA THR A 18 -0.58 -10.24 2.97
C THR A 18 0.58 -10.16 3.93
N GLN A 19 0.90 -8.97 4.39
CA GLN A 19 2.06 -8.68 5.24
C GLN A 19 3.38 -9.14 4.59
N SER A 20 3.43 -9.14 3.27
CA SER A 20 4.58 -9.61 2.50
C SER A 20 4.67 -8.86 1.17
N PHE A 21 5.83 -8.25 0.88
CA PHE A 21 6.06 -7.62 -0.41
C PHE A 21 5.96 -8.62 -1.55
N THR A 22 6.50 -9.82 -1.34
CA THR A 22 6.47 -10.87 -2.36
C THR A 22 5.04 -11.27 -2.70
N GLU A 23 4.21 -11.51 -1.68
CA GLU A 23 2.83 -11.90 -1.90
C GLU A 23 1.99 -10.78 -2.48
N ALA A 24 2.22 -9.54 -2.00
CA ALA A 24 1.51 -8.39 -2.54
C ALA A 24 1.84 -8.20 -4.02
N ALA A 25 3.11 -8.33 -4.38
CA ALA A 25 3.54 -8.21 -5.78
C ALA A 25 2.88 -9.27 -6.65
N LYS A 26 2.84 -10.52 -6.19
CA LYS A 26 2.16 -11.59 -6.92
C LYS A 26 0.70 -11.25 -7.15
N ARG A 27 0.02 -10.79 -6.12
CA ARG A 27 -1.41 -10.44 -6.20
C ARG A 27 -1.64 -9.33 -7.22
N MET A 28 -0.69 -8.41 -7.33
CA MET A 28 -0.80 -7.27 -8.23
C MET A 28 -0.22 -7.54 -9.62
N GLY A 29 0.38 -8.70 -9.83
CA GLY A 29 0.98 -9.02 -11.12
C GLY A 29 2.22 -8.20 -11.42
N MET A 30 3.02 -7.88 -10.41
CA MET A 30 4.22 -7.07 -10.57
C MET A 30 5.40 -7.69 -9.83
N THR A 31 6.60 -7.13 -10.07
CA THR A 31 7.78 -7.60 -9.34
C THR A 31 7.77 -7.06 -7.92
N THR A 32 8.50 -7.73 -7.03
CA THR A 32 8.65 -7.26 -5.65
C THR A 32 9.27 -5.87 -5.62
N SER A 33 10.24 -5.62 -6.48
CA SER A 33 10.88 -4.30 -6.59
C SER A 33 9.88 -3.22 -6.98
N ALA A 34 9.02 -3.52 -7.96
CA ALA A 34 8.00 -2.57 -8.41
C ALA A 34 7.00 -2.27 -7.29
N ALA A 35 6.60 -3.30 -6.54
CA ALA A 35 5.69 -3.11 -5.41
C ALA A 35 6.33 -2.21 -4.35
N SER A 36 7.60 -2.44 -4.05
CA SER A 36 8.32 -1.62 -3.07
C SER A 36 8.40 -0.17 -3.51
N GLN A 37 8.71 0.06 -4.80
CA GLN A 37 8.79 1.41 -5.35
C GLN A 37 7.44 2.11 -5.35
N ALA A 38 6.38 1.39 -5.69
CA ALA A 38 5.02 1.94 -5.68
C ALA A 38 4.64 2.41 -4.27
N LEU A 39 4.98 1.61 -3.27
CA LEU A 39 4.68 1.99 -1.89
C LEU A 39 5.50 3.20 -1.45
N LYS A 40 6.78 3.24 -1.81
CA LYS A 40 7.61 4.39 -1.48
C LYS A 40 7.08 5.65 -2.12
N ALA A 41 6.61 5.57 -3.36
CA ALA A 41 6.03 6.71 -4.05
C ALA A 41 4.79 7.21 -3.32
N LEU A 42 3.93 6.29 -2.87
CA LEU A 42 2.74 6.64 -2.11
C LEU A 42 3.10 7.32 -0.79
N GLU A 43 4.08 6.76 -0.08
CA GLU A 43 4.53 7.34 1.19
C GLU A 43 5.10 8.74 0.97
N LYS A 44 5.83 8.94 -0.12
CA LYS A 44 6.38 10.24 -0.45
C LYS A 44 5.27 11.23 -0.76
N GLU A 45 4.28 10.80 -1.51
CA GLU A 45 3.14 11.66 -1.88
C GLU A 45 2.38 12.12 -0.64
N LEU A 46 2.19 11.21 0.32
CA LEU A 46 1.46 11.50 1.56
C LEU A 46 2.36 12.06 2.66
N ALA A 47 3.67 12.07 2.43
CA ALA A 47 4.67 12.56 3.38
C ALA A 47 4.59 11.83 4.73
N VAL A 48 4.34 10.51 4.69
CA VAL A 48 4.22 9.71 5.90
C VAL A 48 4.59 8.27 5.62
N ALA A 49 5.21 7.59 6.59
CA ALA A 49 5.48 6.16 6.49
C ALA A 49 4.20 5.38 6.77
N LEU A 50 3.87 4.45 5.90
CA LEU A 50 2.67 3.63 6.03
C LEU A 50 2.97 2.23 6.56
N ILE A 51 4.19 1.76 6.36
CA ILE A 51 4.62 0.46 6.86
C ILE A 51 5.94 0.59 7.59
N SER A 52 6.19 -0.36 8.48
CA SER A 52 7.48 -0.49 9.15
C SER A 52 8.32 -1.52 8.37
N ARG A 53 9.43 -1.07 7.79
CA ARG A 53 10.29 -1.94 7.01
C ARG A 53 11.25 -2.77 7.87
N LYS A 54 11.24 -2.52 9.16
CA LYS A 54 12.09 -3.26 10.10
C LYS A 54 11.45 -4.54 10.59
N SER A 55 10.15 -4.69 10.37
CA SER A 55 9.41 -5.85 10.87
C SER A 55 9.29 -6.94 9.82
N ARG A 56 9.30 -8.18 10.28
CA ARG A 56 8.96 -9.35 9.49
C ARG A 56 8.01 -10.19 10.34
N PRO A 57 6.76 -10.42 9.94
CA PRO A 57 6.13 -9.92 8.70
C PRO A 57 5.96 -8.39 8.69
N VAL A 58 5.66 -7.85 7.51
CA VAL A 58 5.46 -6.41 7.32
C VAL A 58 4.28 -5.94 8.18
N MET A 59 4.50 -4.84 8.89
CA MET A 59 3.47 -4.28 9.78
C MET A 59 3.13 -2.85 9.36
N LEU A 60 1.89 -2.45 9.57
CA LEU A 60 1.48 -1.08 9.31
C LEU A 60 1.96 -0.17 10.44
N THR A 61 2.29 1.09 10.08
CA THR A 61 2.46 2.15 11.07
C THR A 61 1.08 2.60 11.55
N GLY A 62 1.05 3.48 12.54
CA GLY A 62 -0.20 4.10 12.96
C GLY A 62 -0.88 4.83 11.82
N ALA A 63 -0.07 5.57 11.02
CA ALA A 63 -0.60 6.27 9.84
C ALA A 63 -1.16 5.29 8.83
N GLY A 64 -0.47 4.14 8.64
CA GLY A 64 -0.97 3.11 7.72
C GLY A 64 -2.30 2.54 8.17
N ARG A 65 -2.45 2.26 9.46
CA ARG A 65 -3.71 1.76 9.98
C ARG A 65 -4.83 2.77 9.79
N ASN A 66 -4.53 4.05 10.03
CA ASN A 66 -5.53 5.11 9.85
C ASN A 66 -5.97 5.23 8.39
N LEU A 67 -5.04 5.02 7.46
CA LEU A 67 -5.35 5.13 6.04
C LEU A 67 -6.13 3.94 5.50
N LEU A 68 -5.95 2.77 6.09
CA LEU A 68 -6.39 1.52 5.46
C LEU A 68 -7.88 1.48 5.14
N ASP A 69 -8.72 1.88 6.10
CA ASP A 69 -10.18 1.87 5.87
C ASP A 69 -10.57 2.83 4.75
N GLY A 70 -9.97 4.02 4.74
CA GLY A 70 -10.20 4.98 3.67
C GLY A 70 -9.71 4.48 2.33
N ALA A 71 -8.56 3.81 2.31
CA ALA A 71 -8.02 3.24 1.09
C ALA A 71 -8.96 2.19 0.51
N ARG A 72 -9.48 1.30 1.35
CA ARG A 72 -10.44 0.28 0.90
C ARG A 72 -11.71 0.91 0.35
N ALA A 73 -12.21 1.93 1.03
CA ALA A 73 -13.42 2.62 0.59
C ALA A 73 -13.20 3.31 -0.75
N LEU A 74 -12.05 3.96 -0.91
CA LEU A 74 -11.72 4.65 -2.16
C LEU A 74 -11.61 3.67 -3.32
N LEU A 75 -10.97 2.53 -3.11
CA LEU A 75 -10.82 1.53 -4.17
C LEU A 75 -12.17 0.93 -4.56
N ARG A 76 -13.07 0.70 -3.59
CA ARG A 76 -14.41 0.22 -3.92
C ARG A 76 -15.16 1.23 -4.78
N ALA A 77 -15.09 2.50 -4.41
CA ALA A 77 -15.77 3.55 -5.19
C ALA A 77 -15.20 3.64 -6.60
N ALA A 78 -13.88 3.50 -6.75
CA ALA A 78 -13.25 3.58 -8.06
C ALA A 78 -13.64 2.43 -8.99
N ARG A 79 -14.05 1.29 -8.42
CA ARG A 79 -14.43 0.12 -9.21
C ARG A 79 -15.92 0.08 -9.58
N GLU A 80 -16.69 0.94 -8.97
CA GLU A 80 -18.11 1.09 -9.32
C GLU A 80 -18.27 2.07 -10.47
#